data_3e6575347bdd49da14f0b63e33f4d2f9
#
_entry.id   3e6575347bdd49da14f0b63e33f4d2f9
#
_cell.length_a   1.000
_cell.length_b   1.000
_cell.length_c   1.000
_cell.angle_alpha   90.00
_cell.angle_beta   90.00
_cell.angle_gamma   90.00
#
_symmetry.space_group_name_H-M   'P 1'
#
loop_
_entity.id
_entity.type
_entity.pdbx_description
1 polymer ?
#
loop_
_entity_poly.entity_id
_entity_poly.type
_entity_poly.pdbx_seq_one_letter_code
_entity_poly.pdbx_strand_id
1 'polypeptide(L)'
;ILLFNFTNDRFPKTQYYEDYRDLFIANLDTSARLTICSPPNSIPRNASKQHPIHYAAFSSNYRKWLSDSFKKAFGIEVTPNTQYGSQIPLCIGEPVQLTGQYEDEQDRQEAYARILDTYKQVQNQGDGIKSFTGILLYLMLDYYRTYLIDEPESFLHPPQARIMGQIIGQTLADQQQAFISTHSEEIIKGLLEACPSRIKIIRITREGDTNSFSVLNNQEFRQVWNDPILRYSNIMASMFHKTVALCESDSDCKMYSIIESHIKQRQGKYSETLFIHCGGKHRMAKIVKALRALNVNTKLITDIDVL
;
A
#
# COMPACT_ATOMS: atom_id res chain seq x y z
N ILE A 1 -7.97 -12.50 4.36
CA ILE A 1 -9.27 -12.03 4.90
C ILE A 1 -9.45 -12.73 6.24
N LEU A 2 -9.35 -11.98 7.32
CA LEU A 2 -9.72 -12.47 8.66
C LEU A 2 -11.20 -12.21 8.85
N LEU A 3 -12.00 -13.27 8.88
CA LEU A 3 -13.36 -13.23 9.40
C LEU A 3 -13.28 -13.22 10.93
N PHE A 4 -13.61 -12.09 11.55
CA PHE A 4 -13.92 -12.06 12.98
C PHE A 4 -15.30 -12.69 13.17
N ASN A 5 -15.37 -13.83 13.85
CA ASN A 5 -16.60 -14.34 14.43
C ASN A 5 -16.99 -13.41 15.59
N PHE A 6 -17.91 -12.50 15.35
CA PHE A 6 -18.67 -11.86 16.42
C PHE A 6 -19.72 -12.86 16.94
N THR A 7 -19.28 -13.82 17.73
CA THR A 7 -20.21 -14.64 18.52
C THR A 7 -20.60 -13.88 19.78
N ASN A 8 -21.46 -12.91 19.63
CA ASN A 8 -22.27 -12.40 20.73
C ASN A 8 -23.66 -12.08 20.20
N ASP A 9 -24.63 -12.93 20.56
CA ASP A 9 -26.04 -12.91 20.18
C ASP A 9 -26.83 -11.69 20.70
N ARG A 10 -26.18 -10.55 20.99
CA ARG A 10 -26.81 -9.37 21.58
C ARG A 10 -27.06 -8.21 20.64
N PHE A 11 -26.75 -8.34 19.35
CA PHE A 11 -27.05 -7.27 18.41
C PHE A 11 -28.18 -7.69 17.45
N PRO A 12 -29.19 -6.84 17.26
CA PRO A 12 -30.29 -7.13 16.34
C PRO A 12 -29.77 -7.28 14.90
N LYS A 13 -30.14 -8.38 14.25
CA LYS A 13 -29.82 -8.72 12.85
C LYS A 13 -30.64 -7.85 11.89
N THR A 14 -30.48 -6.55 11.87
CA THR A 14 -31.26 -5.68 10.98
C THR A 14 -30.46 -4.47 10.51
N GLN A 15 -30.92 -3.85 9.48
CA GLN A 15 -30.55 -2.67 8.70
C GLN A 15 -29.62 -1.62 9.37
N TYR A 16 -29.63 -1.54 10.70
CA TYR A 16 -28.73 -0.68 11.48
C TYR A 16 -27.23 -1.06 11.38
N TYR A 17 -26.90 -2.30 11.01
CA TYR A 17 -25.51 -2.74 10.88
C TYR A 17 -24.78 -2.07 9.74
N GLU A 18 -25.45 -1.82 8.62
CA GLU A 18 -24.84 -1.17 7.43
C GLU A 18 -24.57 0.29 7.72
N ASP A 19 -25.51 0.99 8.37
CA ASP A 19 -25.37 2.41 8.71
C ASP A 19 -24.24 2.67 9.73
N TYR A 20 -24.07 1.77 10.72
CA TYR A 20 -23.00 1.88 11.71
C TYR A 20 -21.63 1.36 11.21
N ARG A 21 -21.62 0.40 10.30
CA ARG A 21 -20.38 -0.12 9.70
C ARG A 21 -19.53 0.99 9.11
N ASP A 22 -20.13 1.84 8.32
CA ASP A 22 -19.44 2.89 7.58
C ASP A 22 -18.95 4.05 8.48
N LEU A 23 -19.40 4.08 9.74
CA LEU A 23 -18.85 5.00 10.75
C LEU A 23 -17.53 4.50 11.35
N PHE A 24 -17.29 3.20 11.37
CA PHE A 24 -16.13 2.60 12.04
C PHE A 24 -15.17 1.88 11.09
N ILE A 25 -15.63 1.50 9.90
CA ILE A 25 -14.88 0.72 8.94
C ILE A 25 -14.74 1.51 7.64
N ALA A 26 -13.50 1.84 7.27
CA ALA A 26 -13.18 2.38 5.96
C ALA A 26 -12.92 1.22 4.98
N ASN A 27 -13.73 1.12 3.94
CA ASN A 27 -13.50 0.20 2.83
C ASN A 27 -12.82 0.94 1.69
N LEU A 28 -11.54 0.64 1.46
CA LEU A 28 -10.70 1.30 0.46
C LEU A 28 -10.46 0.37 -0.74
N ASP A 29 -11.54 -0.02 -1.41
CA ASP A 29 -11.43 -0.63 -2.72
C ASP A 29 -11.00 0.40 -3.77
N THR A 30 -10.70 -0.04 -4.97
CA THR A 30 -10.24 0.83 -6.07
C THR A 30 -11.23 1.95 -6.37
N SER A 31 -12.53 1.66 -6.41
CA SER A 31 -13.56 2.64 -6.72
C SER A 31 -13.64 3.73 -5.65
N ALA A 32 -13.67 3.35 -4.37
CA ALA A 32 -13.69 4.28 -3.25
C ALA A 32 -12.50 5.24 -3.26
N ARG A 33 -11.29 4.70 -3.51
CA ARG A 33 -10.05 5.52 -3.59
C ARG A 33 -10.07 6.53 -4.72
N LEU A 34 -10.60 6.16 -5.88
CA LEU A 34 -10.66 7.07 -7.03
C LEU A 34 -11.76 8.13 -6.84
N THR A 35 -12.91 7.73 -6.31
CA THR A 35 -14.08 8.60 -6.14
C THR A 35 -13.87 9.67 -5.07
N ILE A 36 -13.21 9.34 -3.96
CA ILE A 36 -12.94 10.28 -2.85
C ILE A 36 -12.06 11.47 -3.27
N CYS A 37 -11.35 11.37 -4.39
CA CYS A 37 -10.56 12.47 -4.96
C CYS A 37 -11.40 13.52 -5.69
N SER A 38 -12.70 13.27 -5.91
CA SER A 38 -13.60 14.26 -6.52
C SER A 38 -13.75 15.47 -5.63
N PRO A 39 -13.72 16.70 -6.20
CA PRO A 39 -13.83 17.91 -5.40
C PRO A 39 -15.18 18.00 -4.70
N PRO A 40 -15.23 18.14 -3.37
CA PRO A 40 -16.46 18.39 -2.67
C PRO A 40 -16.95 19.83 -2.91
N ASN A 41 -18.23 20.06 -2.65
CA ASN A 41 -18.79 21.41 -2.67
C ASN A 41 -18.10 22.30 -1.61
N SER A 42 -17.92 23.58 -1.93
CA SER A 42 -17.46 24.58 -0.98
C SER A 42 -18.44 24.72 0.18
N ILE A 43 -17.90 24.82 1.40
CA ILE A 43 -18.69 25.04 2.63
C ILE A 43 -18.12 26.22 3.41
N PRO A 44 -18.93 26.93 4.20
CA PRO A 44 -18.43 27.91 5.14
C PRO A 44 -17.42 27.30 6.13
N ARG A 45 -16.41 28.06 6.53
CA ARG A 45 -15.32 27.59 7.40
C ARG A 45 -15.80 26.98 8.72
N ASN A 46 -16.90 27.47 9.25
CA ASN A 46 -17.53 27.04 10.51
C ASN A 46 -18.57 25.92 10.32
N ALA A 47 -18.87 25.52 9.08
CA ALA A 47 -19.79 24.41 8.82
C ALA A 47 -19.16 23.05 9.17
N SER A 48 -20.02 22.06 9.43
CA SER A 48 -19.60 20.68 9.64
C SER A 48 -18.92 20.12 8.38
N LYS A 49 -17.70 19.57 8.55
CA LYS A 49 -16.94 18.97 7.45
C LYS A 49 -17.55 17.61 7.10
N GLN A 50 -17.90 17.44 5.83
CA GLN A 50 -18.55 16.24 5.31
C GLN A 50 -17.63 15.40 4.40
N HIS A 51 -16.42 15.91 4.11
CA HIS A 51 -15.49 15.29 3.20
C HIS A 51 -14.05 15.47 3.69
N PRO A 52 -13.13 14.50 3.50
CA PRO A 52 -11.73 14.63 3.92
C PRO A 52 -11.03 15.88 3.39
N ILE A 53 -11.32 16.29 2.17
CA ILE A 53 -10.76 17.51 1.57
C ILE A 53 -11.14 18.77 2.37
N HIS A 54 -12.33 18.82 2.98
CA HIS A 54 -12.71 19.95 3.86
C HIS A 54 -11.77 20.07 5.07
N TYR A 55 -11.35 18.94 5.65
CA TYR A 55 -10.39 18.97 6.77
C TYR A 55 -9.04 19.49 6.32
N ALA A 56 -8.53 19.07 5.16
CA ALA A 56 -7.29 19.60 4.60
C ALA A 56 -7.42 21.10 4.23
N ALA A 57 -8.58 21.53 3.74
CA ALA A 57 -8.84 22.92 3.37
C ALA A 57 -8.81 23.87 4.57
N PHE A 58 -9.41 23.45 5.70
CA PHE A 58 -9.65 24.35 6.85
C PHE A 58 -8.74 24.07 8.06
N SER A 59 -7.83 23.10 7.99
CA SER A 59 -6.84 22.80 9.03
C SER A 59 -5.43 22.74 8.45
N SER A 60 -4.55 23.55 8.99
CA SER A 60 -3.13 23.57 8.59
C SER A 60 -2.41 22.23 8.84
N ASN A 61 -2.77 21.53 9.94
CA ASN A 61 -2.16 20.26 10.31
C ASN A 61 -2.50 19.17 9.29
N TYR A 62 -3.78 19.03 8.93
CA TYR A 62 -4.21 18.05 7.93
C TYR A 62 -3.67 18.39 6.54
N ARG A 63 -3.65 19.66 6.15
CA ARG A 63 -3.07 20.12 4.90
C ARG A 63 -1.60 19.78 4.81
N LYS A 64 -0.84 20.11 5.86
CA LYS A 64 0.60 19.82 5.91
C LYS A 64 0.86 18.32 5.84
N TRP A 65 0.15 17.51 6.63
CA TRP A 65 0.31 16.07 6.62
C TRP A 65 0.03 15.46 5.25
N LEU A 66 -1.05 15.88 4.59
CA LEU A 66 -1.44 15.43 3.26
C LEU A 66 -0.36 15.79 2.22
N SER A 67 0.09 17.05 2.24
CA SER A 67 1.11 17.55 1.31
C SER A 67 2.46 16.86 1.52
N ASP A 68 2.93 16.76 2.76
CA ASP A 68 4.19 16.09 3.10
C ASP A 68 4.17 14.60 2.70
N SER A 69 3.04 13.92 2.92
CA SER A 69 2.86 12.52 2.53
C SER A 69 2.84 12.33 1.02
N PHE A 70 2.16 13.21 0.30
CA PHE A 70 2.14 13.20 -1.16
C PHE A 70 3.52 13.50 -1.76
N LYS A 71 4.22 14.49 -1.21
CA LYS A 71 5.56 14.91 -1.64
C LYS A 71 6.60 13.79 -1.53
N LYS A 72 6.49 12.93 -0.52
CA LYS A 72 7.38 11.75 -0.37
C LYS A 72 7.33 10.85 -1.60
N ALA A 73 6.16 10.67 -2.22
CA ALA A 73 5.97 9.75 -3.33
C ALA A 73 6.15 10.38 -4.71
N PHE A 74 5.82 11.69 -4.85
CA PHE A 74 5.76 12.36 -6.15
C PHE A 74 6.75 13.52 -6.29
N GLY A 75 7.43 13.92 -5.23
CA GLY A 75 8.39 15.03 -5.24
C GLY A 75 7.78 16.42 -5.30
N ILE A 76 6.47 16.54 -5.46
CA ILE A 76 5.69 17.78 -5.55
C ILE A 76 4.60 17.82 -4.48
N GLU A 77 4.06 18.99 -4.21
CA GLU A 77 3.07 19.18 -3.15
C GLU A 77 1.63 19.11 -3.67
N VAL A 78 0.71 18.86 -2.74
CA VAL A 78 -0.74 18.91 -3.00
C VAL A 78 -1.39 19.88 -2.03
N THR A 79 -2.25 20.77 -2.57
CA THR A 79 -2.90 21.83 -1.78
C THR A 79 -4.38 21.95 -2.19
N PRO A 80 -5.32 22.04 -1.23
CA PRO A 80 -6.72 22.33 -1.56
C PRO A 80 -6.87 23.79 -2.01
N ASN A 81 -7.57 24.01 -3.14
CA ASN A 81 -7.93 25.34 -3.61
C ASN A 81 -9.32 25.72 -3.08
N THR A 82 -9.36 26.53 -2.01
CA THR A 82 -10.61 27.00 -1.38
C THR A 82 -11.26 28.17 -2.12
N GLN A 83 -10.63 28.70 -3.16
CA GLN A 83 -11.10 29.84 -3.93
C GLN A 83 -11.56 29.45 -5.36
N TYR A 84 -11.65 28.17 -5.63
CA TYR A 84 -12.06 27.65 -6.96
C TYR A 84 -13.56 27.83 -7.28
N GLY A 85 -14.32 28.51 -6.43
CA GLY A 85 -15.76 28.74 -6.62
C GLY A 85 -16.63 27.79 -5.81
N SER A 86 -17.52 27.02 -6.49
CA SER A 86 -18.48 26.14 -5.80
C SER A 86 -17.89 24.82 -5.27
N GLN A 87 -16.64 24.51 -5.59
CA GLN A 87 -15.96 23.27 -5.21
C GLN A 87 -14.57 23.53 -4.65
N ILE A 88 -14.02 22.53 -3.97
CA ILE A 88 -12.65 22.59 -3.41
C ILE A 88 -11.82 21.46 -4.04
N PRO A 89 -11.16 21.68 -5.19
CA PRO A 89 -10.26 20.70 -5.77
C PRO A 89 -8.93 20.63 -5.01
N LEU A 90 -8.26 19.49 -5.09
CA LEU A 90 -6.86 19.34 -4.72
C LEU A 90 -5.97 19.68 -5.92
N CYS A 91 -5.10 20.67 -5.76
CA CYS A 91 -4.18 21.16 -6.78
C CYS A 91 -2.76 20.64 -6.52
N ILE A 92 -2.06 20.22 -7.58
CA ILE A 92 -0.71 19.65 -7.52
C ILE A 92 0.26 20.67 -8.12
N GLY A 93 1.27 21.05 -7.34
CA GLY A 93 2.30 21.99 -7.79
C GLY A 93 3.32 22.28 -6.69
N GLU A 94 4.23 23.20 -6.97
CA GLU A 94 5.15 23.72 -5.97
C GLU A 94 4.43 24.62 -4.96
N PRO A 95 4.99 24.81 -3.76
CA PRO A 95 4.42 25.75 -2.81
C PRO A 95 4.24 27.15 -3.43
N VAL A 96 3.03 27.72 -3.32
CA VAL A 96 2.76 29.03 -3.87
C VAL A 96 3.61 30.09 -3.18
N GLN A 97 4.49 30.73 -3.92
CA GLN A 97 5.31 31.84 -3.46
C GLN A 97 4.73 33.13 -4.02
N LEU A 98 4.23 33.98 -3.14
CA LEU A 98 3.76 35.31 -3.49
C LEU A 98 4.92 36.28 -3.41
N THR A 99 5.41 36.76 -4.57
CA THR A 99 6.60 37.62 -4.71
C THR A 99 6.23 39.05 -5.15
N GLY A 100 5.12 39.59 -4.69
CA GLY A 100 4.66 40.92 -5.08
C GLY A 100 4.36 41.82 -3.88
N GLN A 101 4.21 43.11 -4.13
CA GLN A 101 3.51 44.02 -3.22
C GLN A 101 2.02 43.94 -3.57
N TYR A 102 1.18 43.77 -2.57
CA TYR A 102 -0.26 43.66 -2.70
C TYR A 102 -0.90 44.85 -1.97
N GLU A 103 -1.92 45.42 -2.57
CA GLU A 103 -2.57 46.63 -2.01
C GLU A 103 -3.32 46.31 -0.72
N ASP A 104 -3.93 45.14 -0.68
CA ASP A 104 -4.62 44.59 0.49
C ASP A 104 -4.61 43.08 0.54
N GLU A 105 -5.27 42.51 1.56
CA GLU A 105 -5.38 41.05 1.73
C GLU A 105 -6.24 40.37 0.65
N GLN A 106 -7.19 41.11 0.06
CA GLN A 106 -8.03 40.59 -1.02
C GLN A 106 -7.21 40.40 -2.31
N ASP A 107 -6.43 41.42 -2.68
CA ASP A 107 -5.51 41.35 -3.84
C ASP A 107 -4.51 40.19 -3.69
N ARG A 108 -3.99 40.03 -2.47
CA ARG A 108 -3.10 38.91 -2.15
C ARG A 108 -3.77 37.55 -2.30
N GLN A 109 -5.03 37.41 -1.86
CA GLN A 109 -5.80 36.17 -1.99
C GLN A 109 -6.16 35.88 -3.44
N GLU A 110 -6.48 36.87 -4.23
CA GLU A 110 -6.72 36.74 -5.67
C GLU A 110 -5.46 36.28 -6.42
N ALA A 111 -4.31 36.91 -6.09
CA ALA A 111 -3.04 36.47 -6.68
C ALA A 111 -2.70 35.01 -6.35
N TYR A 112 -2.95 34.59 -5.10
CA TYR A 112 -2.79 33.20 -4.68
C TYR A 112 -3.71 32.26 -5.45
N ALA A 113 -4.98 32.63 -5.61
CA ALA A 113 -5.96 31.85 -6.35
C ALA A 113 -5.58 31.69 -7.83
N ARG A 114 -5.15 32.78 -8.48
CA ARG A 114 -4.68 32.74 -9.89
C ARG A 114 -3.52 31.77 -10.10
N ILE A 115 -2.59 31.66 -9.15
CA ILE A 115 -1.50 30.70 -9.22
C ILE A 115 -2.05 29.28 -9.10
N LEU A 116 -2.93 29.01 -8.12
CA LEU A 116 -3.53 27.68 -7.93
C LEU A 116 -4.38 27.24 -9.13
N ASP A 117 -5.01 28.17 -9.85
CA ASP A 117 -5.80 27.85 -11.04
C ASP A 117 -4.93 27.36 -12.21
N THR A 118 -3.63 27.63 -12.20
CA THR A 118 -2.68 27.09 -13.18
C THR A 118 -2.24 25.67 -12.84
N TYR A 119 -2.51 25.19 -11.64
CA TYR A 119 -2.06 23.87 -11.18
C TYR A 119 -2.97 22.75 -11.69
N LYS A 120 -2.36 21.60 -11.90
CA LYS A 120 -3.11 20.38 -12.26
C LYS A 120 -3.93 19.91 -11.07
N GLN A 121 -5.17 19.54 -11.30
CA GLN A 121 -6.06 19.04 -10.25
C GLN A 121 -5.98 17.52 -10.17
N VAL A 122 -6.00 16.97 -8.94
CA VAL A 122 -5.86 15.54 -8.65
C VAL A 122 -6.91 14.70 -9.40
N GLN A 123 -8.18 15.13 -9.42
CA GLN A 123 -9.26 14.39 -10.07
C GLN A 123 -9.06 14.22 -11.59
N ASN A 124 -8.23 15.07 -12.20
CA ASN A 124 -7.92 15.04 -13.63
C ASN A 124 -6.62 14.28 -13.94
N GLN A 125 -5.99 13.66 -12.92
CA GLN A 125 -4.76 12.91 -13.10
C GLN A 125 -5.03 11.42 -13.37
N GLY A 126 -3.96 10.69 -13.69
CA GLY A 126 -4.00 9.23 -13.80
C GLY A 126 -4.37 8.54 -12.49
N ASP A 127 -4.85 7.32 -12.60
CA ASP A 127 -5.39 6.55 -11.47
C ASP A 127 -4.37 6.29 -10.36
N GLY A 128 -3.07 6.25 -10.68
CA GLY A 128 -2.01 6.13 -9.66
C GLY A 128 -2.00 7.31 -8.67
N ILE A 129 -2.08 8.54 -9.18
CA ILE A 129 -2.14 9.74 -8.33
C ILE A 129 -3.44 9.77 -7.53
N LYS A 130 -4.57 9.46 -8.16
CA LYS A 130 -5.88 9.40 -7.49
C LYS A 130 -5.91 8.31 -6.42
N SER A 131 -5.49 7.09 -6.73
CA SER A 131 -5.47 5.98 -5.80
C SER A 131 -4.59 6.28 -4.58
N PHE A 132 -3.39 6.80 -4.79
CA PHE A 132 -2.49 7.21 -3.72
C PHE A 132 -3.11 8.29 -2.84
N THR A 133 -3.61 9.37 -3.45
CA THR A 133 -4.26 10.48 -2.73
C THR A 133 -5.52 10.01 -1.99
N GLY A 134 -6.30 9.12 -2.59
CA GLY A 134 -7.49 8.55 -1.96
C GLY A 134 -7.18 7.82 -0.68
N ILE A 135 -6.13 6.99 -0.64
CA ILE A 135 -5.69 6.32 0.58
C ILE A 135 -5.26 7.37 1.63
N LEU A 136 -4.50 8.39 1.23
CA LEU A 136 -4.11 9.47 2.16
C LEU A 136 -5.32 10.18 2.76
N LEU A 137 -6.35 10.48 1.95
CA LEU A 137 -7.57 11.15 2.42
C LEU A 137 -8.32 10.32 3.47
N TYR A 138 -8.38 8.99 3.33
CA TYR A 138 -8.96 8.12 4.34
C TYR A 138 -8.11 8.01 5.60
N LEU A 139 -6.78 7.88 5.46
CA LEU A 139 -5.86 7.76 6.58
C LEU A 139 -5.71 9.06 7.40
N MET A 140 -5.91 10.21 6.77
CA MET A 140 -5.77 11.52 7.39
C MET A 140 -6.76 11.73 8.53
N LEU A 141 -7.91 11.06 8.48
CA LEU A 141 -8.99 11.20 9.45
C LEU A 141 -8.94 10.08 10.49
N ASP A 142 -8.85 10.44 11.75
CA ASP A 142 -8.60 9.51 12.87
C ASP A 142 -9.91 8.94 13.46
N TYR A 143 -10.98 8.81 12.69
CA TYR A 143 -12.24 8.28 13.24
C TYR A 143 -12.57 6.85 12.84
N TYR A 144 -11.91 6.29 11.83
CA TYR A 144 -12.07 4.87 11.50
C TYR A 144 -11.29 3.98 12.46
N ARG A 145 -11.92 2.90 12.92
CA ARG A 145 -11.25 1.88 13.75
C ARG A 145 -10.63 0.77 12.93
N THR A 146 -11.20 0.49 11.77
CA THR A 146 -10.76 -0.58 10.88
C THR A 146 -10.68 -0.08 9.45
N TYR A 147 -9.58 -0.40 8.80
CA TYR A 147 -9.36 -0.13 7.38
C TYR A 147 -9.29 -1.45 6.63
N LEU A 148 -10.12 -1.61 5.60
CA LEU A 148 -10.03 -2.68 4.63
C LEU A 148 -9.42 -2.09 3.37
N ILE A 149 -8.18 -2.45 3.07
CA ILE A 149 -7.43 -1.86 1.95
C ILE A 149 -7.12 -2.97 0.95
N ASP A 150 -7.73 -2.86 -0.22
CA ASP A 150 -7.56 -3.84 -1.29
C ASP A 150 -6.54 -3.34 -2.30
N GLU A 151 -5.44 -4.09 -2.47
CA GLU A 151 -4.35 -3.78 -3.42
C GLU A 151 -3.90 -2.31 -3.41
N PRO A 152 -3.35 -1.78 -2.30
CA PRO A 152 -2.93 -0.39 -2.22
C PRO A 152 -1.85 0.00 -3.24
N GLU A 153 -1.15 -0.98 -3.81
CA GLU A 153 -0.16 -0.81 -4.88
C GLU A 153 -0.77 -0.58 -6.26
N SER A 154 -2.07 -0.83 -6.45
CA SER A 154 -2.70 -0.70 -7.77
C SER A 154 -2.43 0.66 -8.39
N PHE A 155 -1.94 0.65 -9.65
CA PHE A 155 -1.53 1.83 -10.43
C PHE A 155 -0.26 2.56 -9.92
N LEU A 156 0.45 2.05 -8.91
CA LEU A 156 1.66 2.66 -8.37
C LEU A 156 2.92 2.00 -8.93
N HIS A 157 3.95 2.81 -9.13
CA HIS A 157 5.29 2.28 -9.35
C HIS A 157 5.86 1.70 -8.04
N PRO A 158 6.78 0.71 -8.12
CA PRO A 158 7.30 0.04 -6.93
C PRO A 158 7.81 0.97 -5.81
N PRO A 159 8.56 2.05 -6.08
CA PRO A 159 8.98 2.98 -5.03
C PRO A 159 7.80 3.66 -4.32
N GLN A 160 6.75 4.04 -5.08
CA GLN A 160 5.55 4.66 -4.54
C GLN A 160 4.74 3.67 -3.69
N ALA A 161 4.64 2.41 -4.10
CA ALA A 161 4.02 1.34 -3.32
C ALA A 161 4.74 1.16 -1.97
N ARG A 162 6.08 1.19 -1.95
CA ARG A 162 6.86 1.11 -0.72
C ARG A 162 6.59 2.30 0.21
N ILE A 163 6.55 3.51 -0.32
CA ILE A 163 6.20 4.72 0.43
C ILE A 163 4.78 4.63 0.98
N MET A 164 3.82 4.11 0.20
CA MET A 164 2.45 3.89 0.68
C MET A 164 2.43 2.92 1.87
N GLY A 165 3.14 1.80 1.80
CA GLY A 165 3.29 0.88 2.93
C GLY A 165 3.87 1.57 4.17
N GLN A 166 4.90 2.42 4.02
CA GLN A 166 5.46 3.20 5.12
C GLN A 166 4.44 4.16 5.73
N ILE A 167 3.69 4.89 4.91
CA ILE A 167 2.67 5.84 5.37
C ILE A 167 1.57 5.13 6.14
N ILE A 168 1.03 4.02 5.63
CA ILE A 168 0.02 3.22 6.33
C ILE A 168 0.55 2.79 7.70
N GLY A 169 1.76 2.21 7.75
CA GLY A 169 2.35 1.74 9.00
C GLY A 169 2.66 2.82 10.03
N GLN A 170 3.00 4.04 9.58
CA GLN A 170 3.30 5.20 10.43
C GLN A 170 2.04 5.90 10.94
N THR A 171 0.96 5.89 10.17
CA THR A 171 -0.24 6.70 10.44
C THR A 171 -1.19 6.00 11.41
N LEU A 172 -1.34 4.68 11.31
CA LEU A 172 -2.30 3.94 12.14
C LEU A 172 -1.90 3.97 13.61
N ALA A 173 -2.85 4.43 14.45
CA ALA A 173 -2.71 4.40 15.90
C ALA A 173 -2.83 2.97 16.46
N ASP A 174 -2.47 2.77 17.75
CA ASP A 174 -2.46 1.44 18.37
C ASP A 174 -3.85 0.80 18.49
N GLN A 175 -4.89 1.62 18.58
CA GLN A 175 -6.28 1.16 18.66
C GLN A 175 -6.92 0.94 17.27
N GLN A 176 -6.19 1.21 16.19
CA GLN A 176 -6.67 1.03 14.81
C GLN A 176 -6.09 -0.24 14.19
N GLN A 177 -6.85 -0.86 13.31
CA GLN A 177 -6.45 -2.04 12.57
C GLN A 177 -6.59 -1.82 11.07
N ALA A 178 -5.67 -2.38 10.28
CA ALA A 178 -5.81 -2.46 8.84
C ALA A 178 -5.69 -3.90 8.37
N PHE A 179 -6.61 -4.31 7.52
CA PHE A 179 -6.54 -5.54 6.75
C PHE A 179 -6.18 -5.15 5.32
N ILE A 180 -5.01 -5.56 4.90
CA ILE A 180 -4.44 -5.19 3.61
C ILE A 180 -4.31 -6.45 2.77
N SER A 181 -5.04 -6.53 1.65
CA SER A 181 -4.74 -7.53 0.62
C SER A 181 -3.73 -6.93 -0.34
N THR A 182 -2.66 -7.66 -0.62
CA THR A 182 -1.60 -7.20 -1.51
C THR A 182 -0.88 -8.38 -2.16
N HIS A 183 -0.41 -8.17 -3.37
CA HIS A 183 0.54 -9.04 -4.07
C HIS A 183 1.89 -8.34 -4.33
N SER A 184 2.12 -7.19 -3.68
CA SER A 184 3.33 -6.40 -3.81
C SER A 184 4.28 -6.60 -2.63
N GLU A 185 5.49 -7.06 -2.93
CA GLU A 185 6.56 -7.11 -1.92
C GLU A 185 6.94 -5.71 -1.40
N GLU A 186 6.76 -4.66 -2.22
CA GLU A 186 7.11 -3.29 -1.84
C GLU A 186 6.17 -2.72 -0.77
N ILE A 187 4.87 -3.03 -0.83
CA ILE A 187 3.94 -2.70 0.26
C ILE A 187 4.40 -3.37 1.56
N ILE A 188 4.74 -4.67 1.51
CA ILE A 188 5.19 -5.39 2.70
C ILE A 188 6.50 -4.81 3.23
N LYS A 189 7.46 -4.50 2.36
CA LYS A 189 8.73 -3.85 2.73
C LYS A 189 8.48 -2.51 3.42
N GLY A 190 7.62 -1.67 2.85
CA GLY A 190 7.27 -0.38 3.42
C GLY A 190 6.63 -0.49 4.81
N LEU A 191 5.67 -1.40 4.99
CA LEU A 191 5.05 -1.69 6.27
C LEU A 191 6.07 -2.17 7.32
N LEU A 192 6.98 -3.09 6.94
CA LEU A 192 8.01 -3.61 7.83
C LEU A 192 9.04 -2.56 8.26
N GLU A 193 9.32 -1.60 7.40
CA GLU A 193 10.18 -0.46 7.73
C GLU A 193 9.53 0.49 8.74
N ALA A 194 8.22 0.66 8.64
CA ALA A 194 7.46 1.59 9.48
C ALA A 194 7.07 0.99 10.83
N CYS A 195 6.54 -0.25 10.85
CA CYS A 195 5.97 -0.84 12.05
C CYS A 195 6.21 -2.36 12.17
N PRO A 196 7.47 -2.84 12.21
CA PRO A 196 7.79 -4.28 12.15
C PRO A 196 7.19 -5.10 13.30
N SER A 197 6.90 -4.47 14.45
CA SER A 197 6.32 -5.15 15.61
C SER A 197 4.80 -5.34 15.53
N ARG A 198 4.11 -4.59 14.66
CA ARG A 198 2.64 -4.55 14.59
C ARG A 198 2.06 -5.34 13.42
N ILE A 199 2.91 -5.92 12.56
CA ILE A 199 2.49 -6.61 11.35
C ILE A 199 2.28 -8.10 11.64
N LYS A 200 1.18 -8.63 11.12
CA LYS A 200 0.91 -10.05 11.01
C LYS A 200 0.68 -10.40 9.54
N ILE A 201 1.48 -11.30 9.00
CA ILE A 201 1.37 -11.73 7.61
C ILE A 201 0.63 -13.05 7.54
N ILE A 202 -0.39 -13.11 6.69
CA ILE A 202 -1.17 -14.31 6.42
C ILE A 202 -1.05 -14.59 4.93
N ARG A 203 -0.43 -15.71 4.60
CA ARG A 203 -0.34 -16.18 3.22
C ARG A 203 -1.59 -16.99 2.89
N ILE A 204 -2.22 -16.65 1.78
CA ILE A 204 -3.39 -17.35 1.25
C ILE A 204 -2.97 -18.08 -0.03
N THR A 205 -3.21 -19.37 -0.08
CA THR A 205 -2.99 -20.20 -1.29
C THR A 205 -4.30 -20.84 -1.69
N ARG A 206 -4.52 -20.98 -3.01
CA ARG A 206 -5.72 -21.59 -3.57
C ARG A 206 -5.35 -22.81 -4.39
N GLU A 207 -6.04 -23.93 -4.13
CA GLU A 207 -5.98 -25.15 -4.94
C GLU A 207 -7.39 -25.55 -5.34
N GLY A 208 -7.69 -25.42 -6.64
CA GLY A 208 -9.07 -25.58 -7.12
C GLY A 208 -10.01 -24.57 -6.46
N ASP A 209 -11.01 -25.05 -5.73
CA ASP A 209 -11.99 -24.24 -5.00
C ASP A 209 -11.67 -24.13 -3.50
N THR A 210 -10.54 -24.68 -3.05
CA THR A 210 -10.15 -24.64 -1.63
C THR A 210 -9.08 -23.60 -1.38
N ASN A 211 -9.32 -22.73 -0.38
CA ASN A 211 -8.35 -21.76 0.10
C ASN A 211 -7.68 -22.28 1.38
N SER A 212 -6.36 -22.20 1.42
CA SER A 212 -5.55 -22.54 2.60
C SER A 212 -4.87 -21.29 3.15
N PHE A 213 -4.83 -21.17 4.47
CA PHE A 213 -4.28 -20.02 5.17
C PHE A 213 -3.06 -20.43 5.99
N SER A 214 -1.97 -19.69 5.83
CA SER A 214 -0.76 -19.88 6.62
C SER A 214 -0.41 -18.56 7.33
N VAL A 215 -0.36 -18.61 8.66
CA VAL A 215 0.09 -17.47 9.46
C VAL A 215 1.60 -17.57 9.61
N LEU A 216 2.33 -16.54 9.17
CA LEU A 216 3.77 -16.52 9.31
C LEU A 216 4.17 -16.24 10.77
N ASN A 217 5.18 -16.95 11.24
CA ASN A 217 5.75 -16.71 12.56
C ASN A 217 6.50 -15.37 12.57
N ASN A 218 5.99 -14.43 13.37
CA ASN A 218 6.53 -13.08 13.42
C ASN A 218 8.02 -13.04 13.84
N GLN A 219 8.49 -13.94 14.71
CA GLN A 219 9.89 -13.96 15.11
C GLN A 219 10.80 -14.42 13.99
N GLU A 220 10.46 -15.50 13.31
CA GLU A 220 11.22 -16.04 12.18
C GLU A 220 11.21 -15.07 11.01
N PHE A 221 10.06 -14.46 10.73
CA PHE A 221 9.93 -13.47 9.69
C PHE A 221 10.80 -12.22 9.94
N ARG A 222 10.85 -11.73 11.19
CA ARG A 222 11.74 -10.62 11.57
C ARG A 222 13.21 -10.99 11.44
N GLN A 223 13.61 -12.23 11.76
CA GLN A 223 14.97 -12.69 11.53
C GLN A 223 15.36 -12.64 10.05
N VAL A 224 14.43 -13.05 9.17
CA VAL A 224 14.62 -12.93 7.71
C VAL A 224 14.74 -11.47 7.29
N TRP A 225 13.85 -10.62 7.78
CA TRP A 225 13.83 -9.20 7.44
C TRP A 225 15.07 -8.43 7.94
N ASN A 226 15.53 -8.72 9.14
CA ASN A 226 16.69 -8.04 9.73
C ASN A 226 18.02 -8.51 9.17
N ASP A 227 18.03 -9.60 8.39
CA ASP A 227 19.22 -10.07 7.71
C ASP A 227 19.44 -9.30 6.39
N PRO A 228 20.53 -8.53 6.25
CA PRO A 228 20.76 -7.74 5.04
C PRO A 228 20.80 -8.59 3.77
N ILE A 229 21.36 -9.82 3.85
CA ILE A 229 21.45 -10.71 2.68
C ILE A 229 20.06 -11.18 2.24
N LEU A 230 19.23 -11.57 3.20
CA LEU A 230 17.88 -12.07 2.93
C LEU A 230 16.93 -10.95 2.53
N ARG A 231 17.08 -9.77 3.13
CA ARG A 231 16.28 -8.57 2.83
C ARG A 231 16.45 -8.08 1.39
N TYR A 232 17.66 -8.12 0.85
CA TYR A 232 17.95 -7.67 -0.52
C TYR A 232 17.93 -8.79 -1.56
N SER A 233 17.66 -10.03 -1.14
CA SER A 233 17.44 -11.15 -2.06
C SER A 233 15.95 -11.20 -2.48
N ASN A 234 15.67 -11.90 -3.58
CA ASN A 234 14.28 -12.12 -4.05
C ASN A 234 13.45 -13.04 -3.14
N ILE A 235 13.89 -13.27 -1.88
CA ILE A 235 13.18 -14.14 -0.94
C ILE A 235 11.79 -13.58 -0.59
N MET A 236 11.64 -12.26 -0.52
CA MET A 236 10.34 -11.65 -0.26
C MET A 236 9.36 -11.91 -1.41
N ALA A 237 9.84 -11.83 -2.65
CA ALA A 237 9.04 -12.18 -3.83
C ALA A 237 8.56 -13.63 -3.80
N SER A 238 9.32 -14.53 -3.15
CA SER A 238 8.97 -15.95 -3.05
C SER A 238 7.62 -16.22 -2.39
N MET A 239 7.15 -15.32 -1.52
CA MET A 239 5.84 -15.46 -0.85
C MET A 239 4.66 -15.44 -1.84
N PHE A 240 4.86 -14.84 -3.01
CA PHE A 240 3.83 -14.72 -4.05
C PHE A 240 3.87 -15.85 -5.09
N HIS A 241 4.85 -16.76 -4.98
CA HIS A 241 5.01 -17.88 -5.88
C HIS A 241 4.57 -19.21 -5.23
N LYS A 242 4.04 -20.10 -6.03
CA LYS A 242 3.57 -21.42 -5.58
C LYS A 242 4.72 -22.32 -5.17
N THR A 243 5.81 -22.27 -5.93
CA THR A 243 7.03 -23.05 -5.70
C THR A 243 8.26 -22.18 -5.91
N VAL A 244 9.27 -22.41 -5.09
CA VAL A 244 10.59 -21.79 -5.26
C VAL A 244 11.63 -22.87 -5.47
N ALA A 245 12.44 -22.72 -6.51
CA ALA A 245 13.62 -23.53 -6.75
C ALA A 245 14.88 -22.75 -6.36
N LEU A 246 15.58 -23.21 -5.35
CA LEU A 246 16.83 -22.62 -4.89
C LEU A 246 18.01 -23.32 -5.58
N CYS A 247 18.79 -22.56 -6.34
CA CYS A 247 19.95 -23.01 -7.07
C CYS A 247 21.24 -22.45 -6.46
N GLU A 248 22.39 -23.04 -6.82
CA GLU A 248 23.68 -22.55 -6.31
C GLU A 248 24.11 -21.24 -6.97
N SER A 249 23.91 -21.12 -8.27
CA SER A 249 24.33 -19.98 -9.06
C SER A 249 23.19 -19.35 -9.87
N ASP A 250 23.40 -18.13 -10.32
CA ASP A 250 22.49 -17.44 -11.24
C ASP A 250 22.39 -18.15 -12.61
N SER A 251 23.48 -18.77 -13.06
CA SER A 251 23.52 -19.55 -14.31
C SER A 251 22.59 -20.77 -14.23
N ASP A 252 22.58 -21.46 -13.08
CA ASP A 252 21.68 -22.61 -12.86
C ASP A 252 20.23 -22.14 -12.87
N CYS A 253 19.92 -21.02 -12.19
CA CYS A 253 18.58 -20.44 -12.21
C CYS A 253 18.10 -20.17 -13.63
N LYS A 254 18.93 -19.55 -14.47
CA LYS A 254 18.62 -19.27 -15.87
C LYS A 254 18.40 -20.55 -16.66
N MET A 255 19.30 -21.52 -16.54
CA MET A 255 19.22 -22.78 -17.26
C MET A 255 17.93 -23.54 -16.91
N TYR A 256 17.67 -23.75 -15.62
CA TYR A 256 16.48 -24.50 -15.18
C TYR A 256 15.16 -23.77 -15.44
N SER A 257 15.16 -22.43 -15.36
CA SER A 257 13.97 -21.64 -15.71
C SER A 257 13.60 -21.75 -17.18
N ILE A 258 14.62 -21.77 -18.09
CA ILE A 258 14.40 -21.96 -19.52
C ILE A 258 13.86 -23.37 -19.79
N ILE A 259 14.45 -24.40 -19.16
CA ILE A 259 14.02 -25.80 -19.31
C ILE A 259 12.58 -25.96 -18.85
N GLU A 260 12.25 -25.45 -17.65
CA GLU A 260 10.89 -25.55 -17.11
C GLU A 260 9.88 -24.81 -18.00
N SER A 261 10.22 -23.58 -18.41
CA SER A 261 9.35 -22.79 -19.29
C SER A 261 9.06 -23.52 -20.59
N HIS A 262 10.07 -24.16 -21.20
CA HIS A 262 9.88 -24.91 -22.43
C HIS A 262 9.02 -26.17 -22.23
N ILE A 263 9.21 -26.90 -21.14
CA ILE A 263 8.39 -28.07 -20.80
C ILE A 263 6.93 -27.65 -20.55
N LYS A 264 6.71 -26.58 -19.77
CA LYS A 264 5.38 -26.07 -19.46
C LYS A 264 4.65 -25.55 -20.70
N GLN A 265 5.36 -24.81 -21.56
CA GLN A 265 4.80 -24.32 -22.82
C GLN A 265 4.30 -25.46 -23.71
N ARG A 266 5.04 -26.57 -23.83
CA ARG A 266 4.60 -27.77 -24.55
C ARG A 266 3.32 -28.41 -23.96
N GLN A 267 3.08 -28.19 -22.67
CA GLN A 267 1.88 -28.66 -21.96
C GLN A 267 0.74 -27.63 -21.98
N GLY A 268 0.89 -26.48 -22.66
CA GLY A 268 -0.08 -25.40 -22.63
C GLY A 268 -0.22 -24.72 -21.27
N LYS A 269 0.84 -24.76 -20.43
CA LYS A 269 0.86 -24.22 -19.07
C LYS A 269 1.96 -23.16 -18.93
N TYR A 270 1.84 -22.32 -17.91
CA TYR A 270 2.88 -21.38 -17.50
C TYR A 270 3.63 -21.91 -16.26
N SER A 271 4.91 -21.50 -16.11
CA SER A 271 5.66 -21.80 -14.90
C SER A 271 5.19 -20.89 -13.76
N GLU A 272 4.91 -21.49 -12.60
CA GLU A 272 4.63 -20.80 -11.33
C GLU A 272 5.83 -20.90 -10.37
N THR A 273 6.96 -21.38 -10.86
CA THR A 273 8.19 -21.56 -10.08
C THR A 273 9.07 -20.34 -10.17
N LEU A 274 9.43 -19.78 -9.03
CA LEU A 274 10.47 -18.76 -8.93
C LEU A 274 11.83 -19.44 -8.72
N PHE A 275 12.79 -19.16 -9.58
CA PHE A 275 14.16 -19.61 -9.41
C PHE A 275 14.98 -18.51 -8.73
N ILE A 276 15.61 -18.84 -7.60
CA ILE A 276 16.49 -17.93 -6.87
C ILE A 276 17.82 -18.62 -6.59
N HIS A 277 18.90 -17.84 -6.63
CA HIS A 277 20.23 -18.36 -6.33
C HIS A 277 20.66 -17.99 -4.91
N CYS A 278 21.44 -18.85 -4.28
CA CYS A 278 21.94 -18.62 -2.92
C CYS A 278 23.25 -17.81 -2.86
N GLY A 279 23.93 -17.63 -3.99
CA GLY A 279 25.24 -16.98 -4.04
C GLY A 279 26.33 -17.77 -3.32
N GLY A 280 26.26 -19.11 -3.38
CA GLY A 280 27.19 -20.07 -2.81
C GLY A 280 26.58 -20.96 -1.71
N LYS A 281 27.11 -22.19 -1.62
CA LYS A 281 26.62 -23.30 -0.76
C LYS A 281 26.41 -22.91 0.71
N HIS A 282 27.30 -22.09 1.29
CA HIS A 282 27.24 -21.71 2.71
C HIS A 282 25.95 -20.94 3.11
N ARG A 283 25.27 -20.33 2.14
CA ARG A 283 24.04 -19.55 2.38
C ARG A 283 22.77 -20.37 2.21
N MET A 284 22.88 -21.51 1.53
CA MET A 284 21.73 -22.32 1.13
C MET A 284 20.85 -22.73 2.34
N ALA A 285 21.47 -23.26 3.39
CA ALA A 285 20.74 -23.68 4.60
C ALA A 285 19.97 -22.52 5.25
N LYS A 286 20.56 -21.31 5.27
CA LYS A 286 19.93 -20.12 5.84
C LYS A 286 18.74 -19.67 5.01
N ILE A 287 18.86 -19.68 3.69
CA ILE A 287 17.79 -19.30 2.76
C ILE A 287 16.65 -20.32 2.83
N VAL A 288 16.95 -21.62 2.84
CA VAL A 288 15.93 -22.67 3.01
C VAL A 288 15.15 -22.50 4.30
N LYS A 289 15.85 -22.23 5.41
CA LYS A 289 15.20 -21.97 6.70
C LYS A 289 14.26 -20.77 6.60
N ALA A 290 14.70 -19.68 5.94
CA ALA A 290 13.88 -18.49 5.72
C ALA A 290 12.64 -18.80 4.87
N LEU A 291 12.79 -19.51 3.75
CA LEU A 291 11.67 -19.88 2.88
C LEU A 291 10.66 -20.78 3.59
N ARG A 292 11.12 -21.71 4.42
CA ARG A 292 10.25 -22.57 5.25
C ARG A 292 9.50 -21.75 6.30
N ALA A 293 10.16 -20.76 6.92
CA ALA A 293 9.50 -19.83 7.84
C ALA A 293 8.39 -19.02 7.17
N LEU A 294 8.51 -18.76 5.86
CA LEU A 294 7.52 -18.11 5.02
C LEU A 294 6.47 -19.10 4.46
N ASN A 295 6.49 -20.35 4.87
CA ASN A 295 5.62 -21.43 4.34
C ASN A 295 5.66 -21.55 2.81
N VAL A 296 6.85 -21.36 2.22
CA VAL A 296 7.05 -21.48 0.78
C VAL A 296 7.47 -22.89 0.43
N ASN A 297 6.79 -23.51 -0.55
CA ASN A 297 7.20 -24.80 -1.08
C ASN A 297 8.54 -24.64 -1.80
N THR A 298 9.60 -25.20 -1.21
CA THR A 298 10.98 -24.98 -1.66
C THR A 298 11.60 -26.29 -2.15
N LYS A 299 12.18 -26.24 -3.35
CA LYS A 299 13.01 -27.29 -3.93
C LYS A 299 14.45 -26.82 -4.00
N LEU A 300 15.38 -27.73 -3.80
CA LEU A 300 16.82 -27.47 -3.90
C LEU A 300 17.37 -28.12 -5.15
N ILE A 301 18.20 -27.37 -5.85
CA ILE A 301 18.99 -27.85 -7.00
C ILE A 301 20.45 -27.56 -6.68
N THR A 302 21.24 -28.63 -6.48
CA THR A 302 22.63 -28.54 -6.08
C THR A 302 23.47 -29.52 -6.89
N ASP A 303 24.75 -29.23 -7.02
CA ASP A 303 25.70 -30.17 -7.60
C ASP A 303 25.98 -31.34 -6.66
N ILE A 304 26.36 -32.49 -7.23
CA ILE A 304 26.63 -33.75 -6.49
C ILE A 304 27.76 -33.61 -5.46
N ASP A 305 28.66 -32.67 -5.66
CA ASP A 305 29.78 -32.38 -4.76
C ASP A 305 29.36 -31.78 -3.39
N VAL A 306 28.09 -31.62 -3.16
CA VAL A 306 27.51 -31.15 -1.88
C VAL A 306 27.32 -32.28 -0.87
N LEU A 307 27.45 -33.53 -1.30
CA LEU A 307 27.41 -34.69 -0.44
C LEU A 307 28.81 -34.98 0.08
#